data_3677ed45446a0a4562c9b6143c7a27ab
#
_entry.id   3677ed45446a0a4562c9b6143c7a27ab
#
_cell.length_a   1.000
_cell.length_b   1.000
_cell.length_c   1.000
_cell.angle_alpha   90.00
_cell.angle_beta   90.00
_cell.angle_gamma   90.00
#
_symmetry.space_group_name_H-M   'P 1'
#
loop_
_entity.id
_entity.type
_entity.pdbx_description
1 polymer ?
#
loop_
_entity_poly.entity_id
_entity_poly.type
_entity_poly.pdbx_seq_one_letter_code
_entity_poly.pdbx_strand_id
1 'polypeptide(L)'
;MPELQRVAGIGQVQLFGTERAMRIWVDPAKLVSYGLSLAEVNAAIKAQNALVPAGALGDRPNLIDQTMTATVVVNGQLENADQFANIVLRAKADGSTVRLKDVARIELGAQTYGTYARLNGKPALGLSVQLSPTGNALESATLVKARMAELKKYFPQGVDYSFPYDTSGFIQISISQVVETLVEAVVLVFLV
;
A
#
# COMPACT_ATOMS: atom_id res chain seq x y z
N MET A 1 2.24 -5.60 -0.66
CA MET A 1 3.65 -5.17 -0.87
C MET A 1 4.59 -5.66 0.24
N PRO A 2 4.40 -5.35 1.53
CA PRO A 2 5.35 -5.77 2.58
C PRO A 2 5.60 -7.29 2.64
N GLU A 3 4.60 -8.09 2.32
CA GLU A 3 4.69 -9.55 2.34
C GLU A 3 5.63 -10.13 1.26
N LEU A 4 5.71 -9.49 0.10
CA LEU A 4 6.63 -9.89 -0.96
C LEU A 4 8.04 -9.38 -0.71
N GLN A 5 8.20 -8.23 -0.05
CA GLN A 5 9.52 -7.70 0.32
C GLN A 5 10.23 -8.56 1.36
N ARG A 6 9.49 -9.34 2.16
CA ARG A 6 10.05 -10.26 3.17
C ARG A 6 10.50 -11.59 2.59
N VAL A 7 10.22 -11.85 1.32
CA VAL A 7 10.66 -13.09 0.66
C VAL A 7 12.18 -13.07 0.48
N ALA A 8 12.82 -14.18 0.80
CA ALA A 8 14.27 -14.31 0.70
C ALA A 8 14.76 -14.05 -0.74
N GLY A 9 15.86 -13.30 -0.87
CA GLY A 9 16.45 -12.93 -2.15
C GLY A 9 15.76 -11.78 -2.88
N ILE A 10 14.72 -11.16 -2.32
CA ILE A 10 14.06 -9.99 -2.90
C ILE A 10 14.72 -8.71 -2.35
N GLY A 11 15.10 -7.82 -3.28
CA GLY A 11 15.68 -6.52 -2.96
C GLY A 11 14.64 -5.39 -2.97
N GLN A 12 13.77 -5.37 -3.97
CA GLN A 12 12.77 -4.31 -4.11
C GLN A 12 11.46 -4.84 -4.70
N VAL A 13 10.36 -4.32 -4.19
CA VAL A 13 9.02 -4.50 -4.79
C VAL A 13 8.47 -3.14 -5.12
N GLN A 14 8.11 -2.93 -6.39
CA GLN A 14 7.56 -1.67 -6.89
C GLN A 14 6.16 -1.89 -7.46
N LEU A 15 5.23 -1.01 -7.08
CA LEU A 15 3.87 -0.99 -7.60
C LEU A 15 3.78 -0.08 -8.83
N PHE A 16 3.28 -0.60 -9.93
CA PHE A 16 2.88 0.16 -11.11
C PHE A 16 1.36 0.23 -11.15
N GLY A 17 0.84 1.37 -10.76
CA GLY A 17 -0.57 1.62 -10.63
C GLY A 17 -0.83 2.69 -9.57
N THR A 18 -2.05 2.77 -9.12
CA THR A 18 -2.44 3.77 -8.14
C THR A 18 -2.95 3.11 -6.87
N GLU A 19 -2.52 3.63 -5.74
CA GLU A 19 -3.03 3.23 -4.44
C GLU A 19 -4.43 3.84 -4.20
N ARG A 20 -5.16 3.26 -3.27
CA ARG A 20 -6.43 3.84 -2.81
C ARG A 20 -6.15 5.01 -1.87
N ALA A 21 -6.90 6.09 -2.08
CA ALA A 21 -6.85 7.27 -1.22
C ALA A 21 -8.25 7.84 -1.01
N MET A 22 -8.44 8.56 0.09
CA MET A 22 -9.64 9.35 0.29
C MET A 22 -9.58 10.58 -0.63
N ARG A 23 -10.55 10.67 -1.55
CA ARG A 23 -10.69 11.76 -2.51
C ARG A 23 -11.69 12.78 -1.97
N ILE A 24 -11.25 14.02 -1.92
CA ILE A 24 -12.06 15.15 -1.47
C ILE A 24 -12.21 16.11 -2.65
N TRP A 25 -13.38 16.09 -3.26
CA TRP A 25 -13.74 16.94 -4.40
C TRP A 25 -14.40 18.22 -3.88
N VAL A 26 -13.60 19.25 -3.71
CA VAL A 26 -14.06 20.53 -3.17
C VAL A 26 -14.81 21.32 -4.23
N ASP A 27 -15.96 21.89 -3.85
CA ASP A 27 -16.77 22.75 -4.69
C ASP A 27 -16.37 24.23 -4.44
N PRO A 28 -15.75 24.91 -5.44
CA PRO A 28 -15.30 26.27 -5.27
C PRO A 28 -16.43 27.27 -4.96
N ALA A 29 -17.62 27.06 -5.56
CA ALA A 29 -18.75 27.96 -5.34
C ALA A 29 -19.26 27.88 -3.89
N LYS A 30 -19.29 26.67 -3.33
CA LYS A 30 -19.65 26.47 -1.93
C LYS A 30 -18.58 27.04 -0.98
N LEU A 31 -17.28 26.91 -1.30
CA LEU A 31 -16.23 27.55 -0.50
C LEU A 31 -16.45 29.06 -0.41
N VAL A 32 -16.70 29.71 -1.53
CA VAL A 32 -16.97 31.15 -1.58
C VAL A 32 -18.22 31.50 -0.76
N SER A 33 -19.31 30.74 -0.88
CA SER A 33 -20.56 31.01 -0.15
C SER A 33 -20.40 30.89 1.37
N TYR A 34 -19.51 30.01 1.85
CA TYR A 34 -19.18 29.89 3.27
C TYR A 34 -17.99 30.76 3.71
N GLY A 35 -17.39 31.52 2.80
CA GLY A 35 -16.22 32.36 3.06
C GLY A 35 -14.98 31.58 3.50
N LEU A 36 -14.82 30.35 2.94
CA LEU A 36 -13.71 29.44 3.24
C LEU A 36 -12.69 29.45 2.11
N SER A 37 -11.43 29.36 2.46
CA SER A 37 -10.33 29.14 1.53
C SER A 37 -9.95 27.65 1.48
N LEU A 38 -9.34 27.23 0.38
CA LEU A 38 -8.80 25.87 0.26
C LEU A 38 -7.70 25.58 1.31
N ALA A 39 -6.95 26.61 1.70
CA ALA A 39 -5.93 26.51 2.75
C ALA A 39 -6.55 26.17 4.11
N GLU A 40 -7.67 26.82 4.47
CA GLU A 40 -8.40 26.50 5.71
C GLU A 40 -8.95 25.07 5.71
N VAL A 41 -9.50 24.60 4.57
CA VAL A 41 -9.95 23.22 4.42
C VAL A 41 -8.79 22.24 4.64
N ASN A 42 -7.65 22.47 3.99
CA ASN A 42 -6.47 21.61 4.16
C ASN A 42 -5.94 21.61 5.60
N ALA A 43 -5.94 22.78 6.25
CA ALA A 43 -5.52 22.89 7.65
C ALA A 43 -6.45 22.12 8.59
N ALA A 44 -7.76 22.22 8.40
CA ALA A 44 -8.75 21.51 9.19
C ALA A 44 -8.65 19.98 9.02
N ILE A 45 -8.45 19.50 7.78
CA ILE A 45 -8.22 18.08 7.50
C ILE A 45 -6.97 17.59 8.20
N LYS A 46 -5.85 18.30 8.09
CA LYS A 46 -4.58 17.93 8.74
C LYS A 46 -4.70 17.88 10.26
N ALA A 47 -5.39 18.86 10.85
CA ALA A 47 -5.57 18.96 12.30
C ALA A 47 -6.43 17.81 12.87
N GLN A 48 -7.47 17.38 12.14
CA GLN A 48 -8.42 16.38 12.61
C GLN A 48 -8.08 14.95 12.11
N ASN A 49 -7.12 14.80 11.19
CA ASN A 49 -6.61 13.52 10.72
C ASN A 49 -5.13 13.35 11.10
N ALA A 50 -4.81 13.60 12.37
CA ALA A 50 -3.45 13.50 12.88
C ALA A 50 -3.34 12.31 13.85
N LEU A 51 -2.24 11.58 13.76
CA LEU A 51 -1.90 10.56 14.75
C LEU A 51 -1.25 11.29 15.95
N VAL A 52 -2.02 11.43 17.03
CA VAL A 52 -1.53 12.08 18.24
C VAL A 52 -1.14 10.99 19.24
N PRO A 53 0.15 10.88 19.61
CA PRO A 53 0.55 10.01 20.71
C PRO A 53 -0.01 10.58 22.01
N ALA A 54 -0.93 9.85 22.63
CA ALA A 54 -1.62 10.30 23.85
C ALA A 54 -0.84 10.02 25.13
N GLY A 55 0.33 9.34 25.03
CA GLY A 55 1.15 8.94 26.17
C GLY A 55 0.61 7.73 26.94
N ALA A 56 1.08 7.55 28.15
CA ALA A 56 0.64 6.47 29.04
C ALA A 56 0.31 7.03 30.42
N LEU A 57 -0.76 6.54 31.02
CA LEU A 57 -1.06 6.79 32.41
C LEU A 57 -0.10 5.96 33.28
N GLY A 58 0.52 6.60 34.28
CA GLY A 58 1.48 5.93 35.17
C GLY A 58 2.89 5.79 34.63
N ASP A 59 3.23 6.51 33.54
CA ASP A 59 4.60 6.60 33.04
C ASP A 59 5.46 7.55 33.90
N ARG A 60 6.78 7.35 33.89
CA ARG A 60 7.71 8.16 34.71
C ARG A 60 7.91 9.57 34.14
N PRO A 61 8.05 10.62 35.01
CA PRO A 61 8.20 10.56 36.47
C PRO A 61 6.87 10.46 37.21
N ASN A 62 6.79 9.45 38.09
CA ASN A 62 5.59 9.12 38.86
C ASN A 62 5.69 9.72 40.26
N LEU A 63 4.68 10.44 40.72
CA LEU A 63 4.67 11.08 42.05
C LEU A 63 4.14 10.15 43.17
N ILE A 64 3.57 8.99 42.82
CA ILE A 64 2.96 8.04 43.75
C ILE A 64 3.26 6.64 43.23
N ASP A 65 3.36 5.64 44.12
CA ASP A 65 3.53 4.21 43.82
C ASP A 65 2.43 3.62 42.93
N GLN A 66 2.39 4.03 41.70
CA GLN A 66 1.54 3.40 40.68
C GLN A 66 2.28 2.21 40.08
N THR A 67 1.74 1.02 40.34
CA THR A 67 2.26 -0.25 39.81
C THR A 67 1.66 -0.61 38.45
N MET A 68 0.74 0.19 37.91
CA MET A 68 0.01 -0.10 36.68
C MET A 68 0.20 1.00 35.66
N THR A 69 0.76 0.66 34.51
CA THR A 69 0.91 1.55 33.36
C THR A 69 -0.15 1.21 32.31
N ALA A 70 -0.97 2.17 31.91
CA ALA A 70 -1.94 2.00 30.86
C ALA A 70 -1.63 2.94 29.69
N THR A 71 -1.35 2.38 28.50
CA THR A 71 -1.16 3.16 27.29
C THR A 71 -2.49 3.72 26.82
N VAL A 72 -2.58 5.03 26.64
CA VAL A 72 -3.76 5.69 26.09
C VAL A 72 -3.64 5.69 24.57
N VAL A 73 -4.49 4.94 23.88
CA VAL A 73 -4.58 4.92 22.42
C VAL A 73 -5.71 5.85 22.00
N VAL A 74 -5.37 6.89 21.23
CA VAL A 74 -6.35 7.78 20.60
C VAL A 74 -6.42 7.41 19.12
N ASN A 75 -7.63 7.09 18.64
CA ASN A 75 -7.89 6.95 17.21
C ASN A 75 -7.85 8.33 16.56
N GLY A 76 -6.68 8.74 16.08
CA GLY A 76 -6.47 10.04 15.47
C GLY A 76 -6.58 10.04 13.94
N GLN A 77 -6.51 8.88 13.29
CA GLN A 77 -6.66 8.77 11.84
C GLN A 77 -8.10 8.42 11.47
N LEU A 78 -8.62 9.14 10.48
CA LEU A 78 -9.93 8.89 9.91
C LEU A 78 -9.84 7.77 8.85
N GLU A 79 -10.72 6.79 8.93
CA GLU A 79 -10.62 5.55 8.13
C GLU A 79 -11.65 5.50 6.99
N ASN A 80 -12.76 6.21 7.12
CA ASN A 80 -13.87 6.12 6.19
C ASN A 80 -14.40 7.48 5.73
N ALA A 81 -15.14 7.50 4.63
CA ALA A 81 -15.66 8.72 4.02
C ALA A 81 -16.58 9.51 4.95
N ASP A 82 -17.35 8.83 5.81
CA ASP A 82 -18.28 9.49 6.74
C ASP A 82 -17.55 10.25 7.86
N GLN A 83 -16.45 9.70 8.35
CA GLN A 83 -15.60 10.40 9.32
C GLN A 83 -14.99 11.65 8.69
N PHE A 84 -14.43 11.56 7.47
CA PHE A 84 -13.94 12.71 6.73
C PHE A 84 -15.05 13.74 6.46
N ALA A 85 -16.25 13.29 6.09
CA ALA A 85 -17.40 14.15 5.83
C ALA A 85 -17.79 15.02 7.02
N ASN A 86 -17.56 14.51 8.24
CA ASN A 86 -17.89 15.17 9.48
C ASN A 86 -16.79 16.08 10.05
N ILE A 87 -15.63 16.20 9.39
CA ILE A 87 -14.60 17.16 9.75
C ILE A 87 -15.22 18.58 9.84
N VAL A 88 -15.01 19.24 10.96
CA VAL A 88 -15.49 20.62 11.17
C VAL A 88 -14.49 21.60 10.55
N LEU A 89 -14.96 22.39 9.58
CA LEU A 89 -14.17 23.44 8.93
C LEU A 89 -14.28 24.76 9.67
N ARG A 90 -15.48 25.11 10.13
CA ARG A 90 -15.73 26.33 10.88
C ARG A 90 -16.89 26.15 11.85
N ALA A 91 -16.73 26.66 13.06
CA ALA A 91 -17.81 26.81 14.02
C ALA A 91 -18.18 28.29 14.14
N LYS A 92 -19.47 28.61 14.15
CA LYS A 92 -19.99 29.97 14.35
C LYS A 92 -20.40 30.17 15.80
N ALA A 93 -20.50 31.44 16.21
CA ALA A 93 -20.88 31.82 17.56
C ALA A 93 -22.31 31.35 17.94
N ASP A 94 -23.18 31.13 16.95
CA ASP A 94 -24.53 30.62 17.11
C ASP A 94 -24.61 29.10 17.33
N GLY A 95 -23.45 28.41 17.39
CA GLY A 95 -23.34 26.96 17.53
C GLY A 95 -23.46 26.18 16.20
N SER A 96 -23.76 26.85 15.07
CA SER A 96 -23.79 26.20 13.77
C SER A 96 -22.37 25.84 13.31
N THR A 97 -22.22 24.70 12.66
CA THR A 97 -20.93 24.23 12.15
C THR A 97 -20.98 23.98 10.66
N VAL A 98 -19.95 24.42 9.96
CA VAL A 98 -19.72 24.05 8.55
C VAL A 98 -18.81 22.85 8.54
N ARG A 99 -19.23 21.76 7.91
CA ARG A 99 -18.50 20.51 7.81
C ARG A 99 -17.96 20.30 6.40
N LEU A 100 -17.01 19.39 6.26
CA LEU A 100 -16.38 19.09 4.96
C LEU A 100 -17.42 18.63 3.92
N LYS A 101 -18.43 17.85 4.31
CA LYS A 101 -19.54 17.42 3.43
C LYS A 101 -20.36 18.57 2.84
N ASP A 102 -20.38 19.72 3.49
CA ASP A 102 -21.16 20.88 3.05
C ASP A 102 -20.50 21.56 1.84
N VAL A 103 -19.18 21.44 1.72
CA VAL A 103 -18.36 22.09 0.68
C VAL A 103 -17.63 21.12 -0.25
N ALA A 104 -17.69 19.81 0.01
CA ALA A 104 -16.98 18.80 -0.77
C ALA A 104 -17.74 17.47 -0.85
N ARG A 105 -17.47 16.73 -1.92
CA ARG A 105 -17.82 15.31 -2.05
C ARG A 105 -16.63 14.47 -1.63
N ILE A 106 -16.86 13.49 -0.77
CA ILE A 106 -15.83 12.61 -0.22
C ILE A 106 -16.10 11.20 -0.70
N GLU A 107 -15.10 10.55 -1.26
CA GLU A 107 -15.19 9.17 -1.74
C GLU A 107 -13.83 8.46 -1.67
N LEU A 108 -13.84 7.14 -1.53
CA LEU A 108 -12.66 6.33 -1.67
C LEU A 108 -12.39 6.12 -3.16
N GLY A 109 -11.23 6.55 -3.63
CA GLY A 109 -10.87 6.48 -5.05
C GLY A 109 -9.39 6.19 -5.25
N ALA A 110 -8.93 6.40 -6.47
CA ALA A 110 -7.50 6.29 -6.80
C ALA A 110 -6.73 7.52 -6.29
N GLN A 111 -5.54 7.31 -5.76
CA GLN A 111 -4.67 8.41 -5.33
C GLN A 111 -4.29 9.33 -6.50
N THR A 112 -4.07 8.75 -7.67
CA THR A 112 -3.81 9.49 -8.92
C THR A 112 -4.55 8.82 -10.07
N TYR A 113 -4.97 9.60 -11.04
CA TYR A 113 -5.57 9.13 -12.29
C TYR A 113 -4.63 9.26 -13.49
N GLY A 114 -3.40 9.74 -13.27
CA GLY A 114 -2.39 9.92 -14.33
C GLY A 114 -1.75 8.62 -14.81
N THR A 115 -1.80 7.55 -14.00
CA THR A 115 -1.19 6.26 -14.35
C THR A 115 -2.22 5.14 -14.17
N TYR A 116 -2.41 4.36 -15.22
CA TYR A 116 -3.23 3.15 -15.16
C TYR A 116 -2.52 2.02 -15.91
N ALA A 117 -2.69 0.79 -15.41
CA ALA A 117 -2.18 -0.40 -16.07
C ALA A 117 -3.34 -1.27 -16.57
N ARG A 118 -3.10 -1.96 -17.68
CA ARG A 118 -4.01 -2.96 -18.23
C ARG A 118 -3.25 -4.22 -18.60
N LEU A 119 -3.87 -5.35 -18.38
CA LEU A 119 -3.40 -6.65 -18.84
C LEU A 119 -4.46 -7.27 -19.73
N ASN A 120 -4.13 -7.54 -21.00
CA ASN A 120 -5.07 -8.10 -21.98
C ASN A 120 -6.38 -7.29 -22.06
N GLY A 121 -6.29 -5.95 -22.06
CA GLY A 121 -7.43 -5.04 -22.13
C GLY A 121 -8.22 -4.85 -20.84
N LYS A 122 -7.99 -5.65 -19.81
CA LYS A 122 -8.63 -5.53 -18.49
C LYS A 122 -7.84 -4.62 -17.56
N PRO A 123 -8.51 -3.86 -16.66
CA PRO A 123 -7.80 -3.09 -15.63
C PRO A 123 -6.90 -4.00 -14.79
N ALA A 124 -5.67 -3.57 -14.53
CA ALA A 124 -4.70 -4.33 -13.76
C ALA A 124 -3.83 -3.41 -12.90
N LEU A 125 -3.17 -4.00 -11.90
CA LEU A 125 -2.06 -3.38 -11.16
C LEU A 125 -0.81 -4.17 -11.47
N GLY A 126 0.27 -3.49 -11.85
CA GLY A 126 1.56 -4.13 -12.06
C GLY A 126 2.38 -4.14 -10.77
N LEU A 127 2.99 -5.26 -10.46
CA LEU A 127 3.99 -5.38 -9.41
C LEU A 127 5.30 -5.84 -10.04
N SER A 128 6.37 -5.08 -9.87
CA SER A 128 7.72 -5.51 -10.19
C SER A 128 8.39 -6.02 -8.92
N VAL A 129 8.95 -7.21 -9.01
CA VAL A 129 9.74 -7.83 -7.95
C VAL A 129 11.17 -7.96 -8.47
N GLN A 130 12.09 -7.27 -7.83
CA GLN A 130 13.51 -7.25 -8.21
C GLN A 130 14.33 -8.05 -7.20
N LEU A 131 15.30 -8.80 -7.70
CA LEU A 131 16.24 -9.55 -6.88
C LEU A 131 17.16 -8.60 -6.09
N SER A 132 17.58 -9.05 -4.93
CA SER A 132 18.74 -8.47 -4.24
C SER A 132 20.04 -8.84 -4.99
N PRO A 133 21.12 -8.08 -4.83
CA PRO A 133 22.41 -8.40 -5.46
C PRO A 133 22.94 -9.82 -5.14
N THR A 134 22.54 -10.38 -4.02
CA THR A 134 22.94 -11.72 -3.57
C THR A 134 21.83 -12.77 -3.72
N GLY A 135 20.70 -12.40 -4.32
CA GLY A 135 19.54 -13.27 -4.45
C GLY A 135 19.69 -14.30 -5.58
N ASN A 136 19.23 -15.53 -5.34
CA ASN A 136 19.13 -16.55 -6.36
C ASN A 136 17.82 -16.39 -7.13
N ALA A 137 17.92 -16.18 -8.46
CA ALA A 137 16.76 -15.88 -9.31
C ALA A 137 15.70 -16.99 -9.31
N LEU A 138 16.13 -18.27 -9.41
CA LEU A 138 15.22 -19.41 -9.48
C LEU A 138 14.52 -19.67 -8.15
N GLU A 139 15.29 -19.66 -7.07
CA GLU A 139 14.78 -19.85 -5.72
C GLU A 139 13.81 -18.72 -5.34
N SER A 140 14.23 -17.46 -5.53
CA SER A 140 13.39 -16.31 -5.21
C SER A 140 12.10 -16.28 -6.04
N ALA A 141 12.16 -16.62 -7.33
CA ALA A 141 10.95 -16.73 -8.16
C ALA A 141 9.98 -17.81 -7.65
N THR A 142 10.51 -18.95 -7.22
CA THR A 142 9.71 -20.05 -6.65
C THR A 142 9.05 -19.60 -5.35
N LEU A 143 9.79 -18.95 -4.47
CA LEU A 143 9.27 -18.43 -3.20
C LEU A 143 8.21 -17.32 -3.40
N VAL A 144 8.42 -16.42 -4.36
CA VAL A 144 7.44 -15.39 -4.70
C VAL A 144 6.15 -16.01 -5.24
N LYS A 145 6.24 -17.01 -6.14
CA LYS A 145 5.07 -17.70 -6.66
C LYS A 145 4.30 -18.42 -5.57
N ALA A 146 5.00 -19.12 -4.67
CA ALA A 146 4.39 -19.77 -3.52
C ALA A 146 3.69 -18.74 -2.59
N ARG A 147 4.36 -17.62 -2.29
CA ARG A 147 3.78 -16.55 -1.46
C ARG A 147 2.57 -15.90 -2.10
N MET A 148 2.58 -15.69 -3.42
CA MET A 148 1.41 -15.18 -4.15
C MET A 148 0.23 -16.14 -4.11
N ALA A 149 0.47 -17.44 -4.19
CA ALA A 149 -0.57 -18.46 -4.05
C ALA A 149 -1.24 -18.45 -2.65
N GLU A 150 -0.45 -18.21 -1.60
CA GLU A 150 -0.99 -18.03 -0.25
C GLU A 150 -1.81 -16.75 -0.13
N LEU A 151 -1.30 -15.64 -0.66
CA LEU A 151 -1.95 -14.33 -0.59
C LEU A 151 -3.24 -14.28 -1.41
N LYS A 152 -3.36 -15.09 -2.46
CA LYS A 152 -4.60 -15.20 -3.26
C LYS A 152 -5.84 -15.48 -2.41
N LYS A 153 -5.70 -16.21 -1.31
CA LYS A 153 -6.82 -16.53 -0.39
C LYS A 153 -7.46 -15.29 0.24
N TYR A 154 -6.74 -14.18 0.27
CA TYR A 154 -7.18 -12.91 0.86
C TYR A 154 -7.61 -11.88 -0.19
N PHE A 155 -7.59 -12.26 -1.47
CA PHE A 155 -7.99 -11.34 -2.53
C PHE A 155 -9.50 -11.13 -2.54
N PRO A 156 -9.95 -9.89 -2.85
CA PRO A 156 -11.36 -9.63 -3.07
C PRO A 156 -11.90 -10.48 -4.22
N GLN A 157 -13.21 -10.75 -4.19
CA GLN A 157 -13.87 -11.47 -5.28
C GLN A 157 -13.67 -10.73 -6.63
N GLY A 158 -13.35 -11.48 -7.67
CA GLY A 158 -13.10 -10.94 -9.01
C GLY A 158 -11.68 -10.45 -9.26
N VAL A 159 -10.79 -10.51 -8.27
CA VAL A 159 -9.36 -10.18 -8.42
C VAL A 159 -8.55 -11.47 -8.53
N ASP A 160 -7.71 -11.55 -9.55
CA ASP A 160 -6.76 -12.65 -9.75
C ASP A 160 -5.38 -12.09 -10.10
N TYR A 161 -4.35 -12.93 -10.10
CA TYR A 161 -2.99 -12.55 -10.47
C TYR A 161 -2.44 -13.43 -11.58
N SER A 162 -1.46 -12.90 -12.30
CA SER A 162 -0.69 -13.62 -13.30
C SER A 162 0.75 -13.13 -13.33
N PHE A 163 1.64 -13.90 -13.89
CA PHE A 163 3.04 -13.53 -14.10
C PHE A 163 3.27 -13.32 -15.60
N PRO A 164 2.96 -12.12 -16.15
CA PRO A 164 3.10 -11.86 -17.59
C PRO A 164 4.55 -11.81 -18.05
N TYR A 165 5.46 -11.55 -17.15
CA TYR A 165 6.89 -11.49 -17.40
C TYR A 165 7.66 -12.19 -16.28
N ASP A 166 8.30 -13.30 -16.60
CA ASP A 166 9.09 -14.12 -15.68
C ASP A 166 10.40 -14.55 -16.35
N THR A 167 11.49 -13.98 -15.88
CA THR A 167 12.83 -14.26 -16.41
C THR A 167 13.41 -15.58 -15.88
N SER A 168 12.87 -16.14 -14.80
CA SER A 168 13.38 -17.37 -14.19
C SER A 168 13.27 -18.56 -15.12
N GLY A 169 12.23 -18.60 -15.97
CA GLY A 169 12.05 -19.66 -16.97
C GLY A 169 13.19 -19.74 -17.98
N PHE A 170 13.66 -18.60 -18.48
CA PHE A 170 14.80 -18.55 -19.40
C PHE A 170 16.09 -19.01 -18.75
N ILE A 171 16.32 -18.62 -17.49
CA ILE A 171 17.49 -19.06 -16.71
C ILE A 171 17.46 -20.59 -16.52
N GLN A 172 16.29 -21.14 -16.20
CA GLN A 172 16.15 -22.59 -16.02
C GLN A 172 16.45 -23.37 -17.29
N ILE A 173 15.94 -22.94 -18.44
CA ILE A 173 16.22 -23.56 -19.75
C ILE A 173 17.71 -23.50 -20.04
N SER A 174 18.35 -22.34 -19.84
CA SER A 174 19.79 -22.16 -20.09
C SER A 174 20.63 -23.09 -19.21
N ILE A 175 20.31 -23.24 -17.95
CA ILE A 175 21.01 -24.14 -17.02
C ILE A 175 20.84 -25.59 -17.45
N SER A 176 19.60 -26.02 -17.80
CA SER A 176 19.37 -27.41 -18.24
C SER A 176 20.13 -27.72 -19.51
N GLN A 177 20.21 -26.81 -20.49
CA GLN A 177 21.01 -27.01 -21.71
C GLN A 177 22.50 -27.16 -21.40
N VAL A 178 23.05 -26.37 -20.49
CA VAL A 178 24.45 -26.51 -20.09
C VAL A 178 24.70 -27.83 -19.39
N VAL A 179 23.81 -28.30 -18.53
CA VAL A 179 23.93 -29.58 -17.86
C VAL A 179 23.83 -30.71 -18.87
N GLU A 180 22.90 -30.65 -19.81
CA GLU A 180 22.74 -31.66 -20.89
C GLU A 180 24.00 -31.80 -21.75
N THR A 181 24.54 -30.68 -22.22
CA THR A 181 25.80 -30.67 -23.02
C THR A 181 26.98 -31.17 -22.21
N LEU A 182 27.05 -30.88 -20.92
CA LEU A 182 28.10 -31.39 -20.03
C LEU A 182 28.01 -32.91 -19.89
N VAL A 183 26.82 -33.46 -19.70
CA VAL A 183 26.59 -34.90 -19.63
C VAL A 183 26.96 -35.58 -20.96
N GLU A 184 26.56 -35.02 -22.10
CA GLU A 184 26.96 -35.53 -23.44
C GLU A 184 28.48 -35.53 -23.60
N ALA A 185 29.17 -34.44 -23.22
CA ALA A 185 30.62 -34.38 -23.29
C ALA A 185 31.30 -35.44 -22.42
N VAL A 186 30.82 -35.63 -21.19
CA VAL A 186 31.32 -36.67 -20.28
C VAL A 186 31.12 -38.06 -20.88
N VAL A 187 29.94 -38.36 -21.43
CA VAL A 187 29.66 -39.65 -22.08
C VAL A 187 30.60 -39.91 -23.28
N LEU A 188 30.81 -38.87 -24.12
CA LEU A 188 31.72 -38.99 -25.25
C LEU A 188 33.17 -39.24 -24.82
N VAL A 189 33.66 -38.59 -23.77
CA VAL A 189 34.99 -38.82 -23.23
C VAL A 189 35.14 -40.22 -22.67
N PHE A 190 34.09 -40.81 -22.08
CA PHE A 190 34.10 -42.17 -21.57
C PHE A 190 34.05 -43.23 -22.68
N LEU A 191 33.51 -42.88 -23.87
CA LEU A 191 33.41 -43.79 -25.01
C LEU A 191 34.68 -43.87 -25.86
N VAL A 192 35.54 -42.85 -25.76
CA VAL A 192 36.85 -42.78 -26.44
C VAL A 192 37.97 -43.30 -25.56
#